data_ad30c37d173d21f6b5fab291b239ab8b
#
_entry.id   ad30c37d173d21f6b5fab291b239ab8b
#
_cell.length_a   1.000
_cell.length_b   1.000
_cell.length_c   1.000
_cell.angle_alpha   90.00
_cell.angle_beta   90.00
_cell.angle_gamma   90.00
#
_symmetry.space_group_name_H-M   'P 1'
#
loop_
_entity.id
_entity.type
_entity.pdbx_description
1 polymer ?
#
loop_
_entity_poly.entity_id
_entity_poly.type
_entity_poly.pdbx_seq_one_letter_code
_entity_poly.pdbx_strand_id
1 'polypeptide(L)'
;MSNINTNSNNETRRFVDAINDSIRANARLGALSGFIMVVLGILAIASPFISGIAASTLVAATMVAAGMTTIFFCFKAGSFGSGFTQFFFGGITTLAGTIMLAMPIETMAALTALLLAYFIVDGIYTIYTGIKRKPAEGWGWVVTSGVASLVLGDLLAYQWPDSGAYALGMLVGIRLLFSGWSVAMLGMAGDNLGEGLDLIAEEVHREADKEAERQEIRKEVRAELASEGNNGGNPAPQPA
;
A
#
# COMPACT_ATOMS: atom_id res chain seq x y z
N MET A 1 -34.26 30.39 9.79
CA MET A 1 -32.92 29.84 10.18
C MET A 1 -32.86 28.28 10.20
N SER A 2 -33.95 27.57 9.90
CA SER A 2 -33.99 26.07 9.93
C SER A 2 -33.40 25.38 8.66
N ASN A 3 -33.37 26.07 7.52
CA ASN A 3 -32.92 25.46 6.25
C ASN A 3 -31.40 25.34 6.06
N ILE A 4 -30.60 26.05 6.85
CA ILE A 4 -29.14 26.01 6.74
C ILE A 4 -28.57 24.74 7.39
N ASN A 5 -29.20 24.28 8.46
CA ASN A 5 -28.72 23.13 9.25
C ASN A 5 -29.02 21.77 8.59
N THR A 6 -30.12 21.68 7.85
CA THR A 6 -30.47 20.45 7.10
C THR A 6 -29.61 20.24 5.87
N ASN A 7 -29.14 21.29 5.23
CA ASN A 7 -28.33 21.19 4.03
C ASN A 7 -26.87 20.79 4.37
N SER A 8 -26.30 21.33 5.44
CA SER A 8 -24.96 20.94 5.91
C SER A 8 -24.90 19.49 6.38
N ASN A 9 -25.93 18.99 7.04
CA ASN A 9 -26.01 17.59 7.47
C ASN A 9 -26.13 16.62 6.28
N ASN A 10 -26.84 17.00 5.22
CA ASN A 10 -26.96 16.18 4.01
C ASN A 10 -25.66 16.15 3.19
N GLU A 11 -24.90 17.24 3.16
CA GLU A 11 -23.59 17.27 2.49
C GLU A 11 -22.56 16.43 3.25
N THR A 12 -22.55 16.52 4.57
CA THR A 12 -21.66 15.71 5.42
C THR A 12 -21.98 14.22 5.27
N ARG A 13 -23.27 13.84 5.24
CA ARG A 13 -23.70 12.44 4.99
C ARG A 13 -23.19 11.93 3.65
N ARG A 14 -23.41 12.65 2.56
CA ARG A 14 -22.95 12.26 1.21
C ARG A 14 -21.44 12.13 1.14
N PHE A 15 -20.70 12.97 1.85
CA PHE A 15 -19.25 12.91 1.89
C PHE A 15 -18.75 11.67 2.65
N VAL A 16 -19.36 11.35 3.80
CA VAL A 16 -19.03 10.14 4.59
C VAL A 16 -19.38 8.87 3.81
N ASP A 17 -20.56 8.82 3.17
CA ASP A 17 -20.98 7.68 2.36
C ASP A 17 -20.05 7.45 1.18
N ALA A 18 -19.66 8.53 0.47
CA ALA A 18 -18.72 8.43 -0.66
C ALA A 18 -17.31 7.95 -0.23
N ILE A 19 -16.85 8.35 0.96
CA ILE A 19 -15.59 7.85 1.52
C ILE A 19 -15.72 6.36 1.88
N ASN A 20 -16.78 5.96 2.53
CA ASN A 20 -17.02 4.57 2.94
C ASN A 20 -17.12 3.64 1.73
N ASP A 21 -17.84 4.03 0.68
CA ASP A 21 -17.94 3.26 -0.56
C ASP A 21 -16.58 3.11 -1.25
N SER A 22 -15.79 4.18 -1.26
CA SER A 22 -14.44 4.17 -1.83
C SER A 22 -13.48 3.27 -1.03
N ILE A 23 -13.55 3.29 0.29
CA ILE A 23 -12.75 2.44 1.18
C ILE A 23 -13.12 0.98 0.98
N ARG A 24 -14.41 0.64 0.96
CA ARG A 24 -14.90 -0.73 0.79
C ARG A 24 -14.58 -1.31 -0.59
N ALA A 25 -14.77 -0.53 -1.66
CA ALA A 25 -14.41 -0.98 -2.99
C ALA A 25 -12.92 -1.27 -3.12
N ASN A 26 -12.07 -0.39 -2.59
CA ASN A 26 -10.63 -0.55 -2.60
C ASN A 26 -10.15 -1.68 -1.66
N ALA A 27 -10.80 -1.89 -0.53
CA ALA A 27 -10.49 -2.96 0.42
C ALA A 27 -10.74 -4.35 -0.19
N ARG A 28 -11.88 -4.56 -0.83
CA ARG A 28 -12.22 -5.81 -1.52
C ARG A 28 -11.27 -6.10 -2.69
N LEU A 29 -10.95 -5.10 -3.50
CA LEU A 29 -9.96 -5.22 -4.56
C LEU A 29 -8.57 -5.52 -4.00
N GLY A 30 -8.21 -4.91 -2.87
CA GLY A 30 -6.98 -5.18 -2.14
C GLY A 30 -6.91 -6.63 -1.64
N ALA A 31 -7.95 -7.11 -0.98
CA ALA A 31 -8.02 -8.50 -0.49
C ALA A 31 -7.96 -9.52 -1.64
N LEU A 32 -8.71 -9.29 -2.73
CA LEU A 32 -8.70 -10.16 -3.91
C LEU A 32 -7.33 -10.17 -4.59
N SER A 33 -6.70 -9.00 -4.78
CA SER A 33 -5.37 -8.90 -5.38
C SER A 33 -4.30 -9.56 -4.51
N GLY A 34 -4.38 -9.40 -3.19
CA GLY A 34 -3.51 -10.08 -2.24
C GLY A 34 -3.65 -11.61 -2.29
N PHE A 35 -4.88 -12.12 -2.38
CA PHE A 35 -5.12 -13.55 -2.53
C PHE A 35 -4.56 -14.10 -3.85
N ILE A 36 -4.75 -13.40 -4.96
CA ILE A 36 -4.15 -13.75 -6.25
C ILE A 36 -2.62 -13.79 -6.15
N MET A 37 -2.01 -12.80 -5.48
CA MET A 37 -0.55 -12.78 -5.28
C MET A 37 -0.06 -13.96 -4.44
N VAL A 38 -0.80 -14.37 -3.41
CA VAL A 38 -0.48 -15.56 -2.61
C VAL A 38 -0.51 -16.83 -3.46
N VAL A 39 -1.56 -17.01 -4.26
CA VAL A 39 -1.69 -18.17 -5.18
C VAL A 39 -0.54 -18.19 -6.20
N LEU A 40 -0.22 -17.04 -6.80
CA LEU A 40 0.91 -16.90 -7.71
C LEU A 40 2.24 -17.17 -7.01
N GLY A 41 2.41 -16.77 -5.76
CA GLY A 41 3.59 -17.05 -4.93
C GLY A 41 3.76 -18.57 -4.69
N ILE A 42 2.68 -19.28 -4.37
CA ILE A 42 2.69 -20.74 -4.20
C ILE A 42 3.05 -21.44 -5.53
N LEU A 43 2.45 -21.02 -6.64
CA LEU A 43 2.76 -21.55 -7.97
C LEU A 43 4.22 -21.27 -8.36
N ALA A 44 4.76 -20.11 -8.02
CA ALA A 44 6.14 -19.75 -8.27
C ALA A 44 7.12 -20.64 -7.47
N ILE A 45 6.79 -20.98 -6.22
CA ILE A 45 7.58 -21.91 -5.40
C ILE A 45 7.46 -23.36 -5.92
N ALA A 46 6.29 -23.75 -6.42
CA ALA A 46 6.08 -25.07 -6.99
C ALA A 46 6.82 -25.29 -8.31
N SER A 47 7.06 -24.22 -9.08
CA SER A 47 7.74 -24.27 -10.37
C SER A 47 8.83 -23.18 -10.45
N PRO A 48 9.92 -23.30 -9.69
CA PRO A 48 10.91 -22.23 -9.54
C PRO A 48 11.66 -21.89 -10.82
N PHE A 49 11.86 -22.85 -11.71
CA PHE A 49 12.48 -22.61 -13.02
C PHE A 49 11.60 -21.73 -13.92
N ILE A 50 10.31 -22.02 -13.99
CA ILE A 50 9.37 -21.22 -14.80
C ILE A 50 9.22 -19.80 -14.23
N SER A 51 9.10 -19.69 -12.92
CA SER A 51 9.01 -18.39 -12.25
C SER A 51 10.29 -17.57 -12.37
N GLY A 52 11.47 -18.22 -12.39
CA GLY A 52 12.75 -17.58 -12.67
C GLY A 52 12.83 -16.99 -14.09
N ILE A 53 12.40 -17.75 -15.11
CA ILE A 53 12.30 -17.24 -16.48
C ILE A 53 11.30 -16.07 -16.56
N ALA A 54 10.13 -16.21 -15.97
CA ALA A 54 9.14 -15.13 -15.95
C ALA A 54 9.67 -13.87 -15.28
N ALA A 55 10.37 -14.00 -14.15
CA ALA A 55 10.98 -12.89 -13.45
C ALA A 55 12.08 -12.20 -14.28
N SER A 56 12.99 -12.96 -14.89
CA SER A 56 14.04 -12.41 -15.75
C SER A 56 13.47 -11.70 -16.97
N THR A 57 12.44 -12.25 -17.59
CA THR A 57 11.72 -11.65 -18.73
C THR A 57 11.03 -10.33 -18.30
N LEU A 58 10.41 -10.28 -17.13
CA LEU A 58 9.81 -9.06 -16.59
C LEU A 58 10.86 -7.98 -16.32
N VAL A 59 12.01 -8.35 -15.74
CA VAL A 59 13.11 -7.42 -15.53
C VAL A 59 13.63 -6.88 -16.86
N ALA A 60 13.84 -7.75 -17.86
CA ALA A 60 14.26 -7.34 -19.18
C ALA A 60 13.25 -6.41 -19.86
N ALA A 61 11.96 -6.72 -19.81
CA ALA A 61 10.90 -5.88 -20.38
C ALA A 61 10.83 -4.52 -19.70
N THR A 62 10.95 -4.46 -18.36
CA THR A 62 10.97 -3.19 -17.62
C THR A 62 12.21 -2.37 -17.95
N MET A 63 13.38 -2.98 -18.16
CA MET A 63 14.58 -2.29 -18.61
C MET A 63 14.42 -1.70 -20.01
N VAL A 64 13.84 -2.43 -20.96
CA VAL A 64 13.51 -1.90 -22.29
C VAL A 64 12.58 -0.70 -22.19
N ALA A 65 11.50 -0.83 -21.45
CA ALA A 65 10.53 0.26 -21.26
C ALA A 65 11.15 1.49 -20.60
N ALA A 66 11.97 1.29 -19.56
CA ALA A 66 12.69 2.37 -18.87
C ALA A 66 13.69 3.07 -19.78
N GLY A 67 14.46 2.29 -20.57
CA GLY A 67 15.43 2.83 -21.52
C GLY A 67 14.74 3.64 -22.63
N MET A 68 13.67 3.13 -23.21
CA MET A 68 12.85 3.85 -24.20
C MET A 68 12.26 5.14 -23.63
N THR A 69 11.76 5.08 -22.41
CA THR A 69 11.22 6.26 -21.70
C THR A 69 12.31 7.31 -21.50
N THR A 70 13.51 6.90 -21.08
CA THR A 70 14.66 7.79 -20.92
C THR A 70 15.08 8.45 -22.24
N ILE A 71 15.09 7.70 -23.36
CA ILE A 71 15.35 8.24 -24.70
C ILE A 71 14.26 9.25 -25.09
N PHE A 72 13.00 8.95 -24.80
CA PHE A 72 11.89 9.88 -25.09
C PHE A 72 12.02 11.20 -24.32
N PHE A 73 12.43 11.17 -23.07
CA PHE A 73 12.67 12.37 -22.27
C PHE A 73 13.93 13.16 -22.70
N CYS A 74 14.87 12.55 -23.44
CA CYS A 74 16.00 13.25 -24.04
C CYS A 74 15.56 14.43 -24.91
N PHE A 75 14.47 14.28 -25.67
CA PHE A 75 13.92 15.34 -26.54
C PHE A 75 13.26 16.50 -25.78
N LYS A 76 12.95 16.30 -24.49
CA LYS A 76 12.42 17.32 -23.60
C LYS A 76 13.48 17.96 -22.69
N ALA A 77 14.73 17.54 -22.79
CA ALA A 77 15.82 18.05 -21.98
C ALA A 77 16.11 19.52 -22.32
N GLY A 78 16.14 20.37 -21.29
CA GLY A 78 16.36 21.81 -21.46
C GLY A 78 17.83 22.20 -21.75
N SER A 79 18.76 21.23 -21.79
CA SER A 79 20.18 21.43 -22.04
C SER A 79 20.73 20.32 -22.93
N PHE A 80 21.58 20.69 -23.88
CA PHE A 80 22.21 19.74 -24.81
C PHE A 80 23.02 18.65 -24.08
N GLY A 81 23.75 19.01 -23.02
CA GLY A 81 24.53 18.05 -22.22
C GLY A 81 23.63 17.04 -21.48
N SER A 82 22.48 17.48 -20.92
CA SER A 82 21.52 16.59 -20.25
C SER A 82 20.83 15.66 -21.27
N GLY A 83 20.46 16.17 -22.45
CA GLY A 83 19.87 15.37 -23.51
C GLY A 83 20.82 14.28 -24.01
N PHE A 84 22.07 14.61 -24.25
CA PHE A 84 23.08 13.63 -24.69
C PHE A 84 23.30 12.52 -23.65
N THR A 85 23.39 12.88 -22.37
CA THR A 85 23.55 11.90 -21.28
C THR A 85 22.36 10.96 -21.19
N GLN A 86 21.13 11.49 -21.26
CA GLN A 86 19.90 10.68 -21.25
C GLN A 86 19.81 9.76 -22.46
N PHE A 87 20.18 10.25 -23.65
CA PHE A 87 20.18 9.43 -24.86
C PHE A 87 21.18 8.27 -24.75
N PHE A 88 22.39 8.55 -24.27
CA PHE A 88 23.44 7.54 -24.14
C PHE A 88 23.07 6.47 -23.11
N PHE A 89 22.66 6.86 -21.90
CA PHE A 89 22.25 5.91 -20.86
C PHE A 89 20.94 5.19 -21.22
N GLY A 90 19.95 5.89 -21.79
CA GLY A 90 18.72 5.28 -22.28
C GLY A 90 18.98 4.26 -23.40
N GLY A 91 19.89 4.57 -24.31
CA GLY A 91 20.31 3.67 -25.38
C GLY A 91 20.97 2.40 -24.84
N ILE A 92 21.93 2.54 -23.94
CA ILE A 92 22.60 1.40 -23.28
C ILE A 92 21.59 0.54 -22.52
N THR A 93 20.68 1.18 -21.77
CA THR A 93 19.67 0.45 -20.98
C THR A 93 18.69 -0.31 -21.88
N THR A 94 18.25 0.31 -22.98
CA THR A 94 17.37 -0.34 -23.97
C THR A 94 18.07 -1.52 -24.64
N LEU A 95 19.33 -1.33 -25.05
CA LEU A 95 20.12 -2.40 -25.68
C LEU A 95 20.35 -3.56 -24.72
N ALA A 96 20.75 -3.28 -23.47
CA ALA A 96 20.93 -4.29 -22.44
C ALA A 96 19.61 -5.07 -22.19
N GLY A 97 18.49 -4.36 -22.00
CA GLY A 97 17.18 -4.99 -21.82
C GLY A 97 16.75 -5.86 -23.02
N THR A 98 17.07 -5.44 -24.25
CA THR A 98 16.76 -6.22 -25.46
C THR A 98 17.60 -7.50 -25.52
N ILE A 99 18.89 -7.44 -25.18
CA ILE A 99 19.76 -8.63 -25.10
C ILE A 99 19.25 -9.57 -24.02
N MET A 100 18.90 -9.05 -22.86
CA MET A 100 18.32 -9.83 -21.75
C MET A 100 17.02 -10.52 -22.15
N LEU A 101 16.18 -9.87 -22.96
CA LEU A 101 14.93 -10.44 -23.46
C LEU A 101 15.15 -11.55 -24.48
N ALA A 102 16.21 -11.44 -25.29
CA ALA A 102 16.56 -12.43 -26.29
C ALA A 102 17.18 -13.70 -25.67
N MET A 103 17.82 -13.58 -24.51
CA MET A 103 18.55 -14.65 -23.82
C MET A 103 18.09 -14.79 -22.35
N PRO A 104 16.88 -15.29 -22.08
CA PRO A 104 16.30 -15.29 -20.73
C PRO A 104 17.06 -16.22 -19.75
N ILE A 105 17.65 -17.31 -20.22
CA ILE A 105 18.39 -18.26 -19.37
C ILE A 105 19.71 -17.63 -18.90
N GLU A 106 20.46 -17.03 -19.81
CA GLU A 106 21.70 -16.30 -19.51
C GLU A 106 21.41 -15.11 -18.59
N THR A 107 20.27 -14.44 -18.81
CA THR A 107 19.82 -13.36 -17.95
C THR A 107 19.56 -13.84 -16.52
N MET A 108 18.94 -15.00 -16.35
CA MET A 108 18.77 -15.61 -15.02
C MET A 108 20.10 -15.86 -14.34
N ALA A 109 21.07 -16.43 -15.06
CA ALA A 109 22.41 -16.68 -14.53
C ALA A 109 23.10 -15.37 -14.12
N ALA A 110 22.99 -14.32 -14.95
CA ALA A 110 23.56 -13.00 -14.66
C ALA A 110 22.89 -12.33 -13.45
N LEU A 111 21.56 -12.38 -13.35
CA LEU A 111 20.83 -11.84 -12.19
C LEU A 111 21.18 -12.60 -10.90
N THR A 112 21.39 -13.91 -10.99
CA THR A 112 21.81 -14.71 -9.85
C THR A 112 23.24 -14.39 -9.42
N ALA A 113 24.17 -14.17 -10.39
CA ALA A 113 25.52 -13.72 -10.05
C ALA A 113 25.48 -12.35 -9.33
N LEU A 114 24.60 -11.44 -9.75
CA LEU A 114 24.39 -10.16 -9.07
C LEU A 114 23.83 -10.36 -7.66
N LEU A 115 22.87 -11.27 -7.48
CA LEU A 115 22.29 -11.61 -6.18
C LEU A 115 23.34 -12.23 -5.24
N LEU A 116 24.19 -13.12 -5.76
CA LEU A 116 25.30 -13.71 -5.04
C LEU A 116 26.29 -12.63 -4.56
N ALA A 117 26.71 -11.74 -5.44
CA ALA A 117 27.56 -10.61 -5.09
C ALA A 117 26.91 -9.72 -4.01
N TYR A 118 25.59 -9.48 -4.13
CA TYR A 118 24.84 -8.75 -3.12
C TYR A 118 24.87 -9.44 -1.75
N PHE A 119 24.61 -10.74 -1.67
CA PHE A 119 24.62 -11.46 -0.38
C PHE A 119 26.00 -11.49 0.27
N ILE A 120 27.08 -11.58 -0.51
CA ILE A 120 28.43 -11.52 0.02
C ILE A 120 28.72 -10.13 0.62
N VAL A 121 28.43 -9.06 -0.15
CA VAL A 121 28.69 -7.68 0.30
C VAL A 121 27.80 -7.34 1.50
N ASP A 122 26.51 -7.67 1.44
CA ASP A 122 25.54 -7.44 2.50
C ASP A 122 25.94 -8.21 3.78
N GLY A 123 26.28 -9.48 3.65
CA GLY A 123 26.71 -10.31 4.78
C GLY A 123 27.92 -9.74 5.49
N ILE A 124 28.97 -9.36 4.74
CA ILE A 124 30.19 -8.74 5.31
C ILE A 124 29.85 -7.41 5.98
N TYR A 125 29.08 -6.56 5.32
CA TYR A 125 28.67 -5.25 5.85
C TYR A 125 27.81 -5.38 7.11
N THR A 126 26.87 -6.31 7.13
CA THR A 126 25.98 -6.55 8.25
C THR A 126 26.72 -7.11 9.47
N ILE A 127 27.67 -8.03 9.28
CA ILE A 127 28.55 -8.51 10.36
C ILE A 127 29.40 -7.36 10.91
N TYR A 128 30.01 -6.56 10.04
CA TYR A 128 30.82 -5.43 10.45
C TYR A 128 30.04 -4.41 11.27
N THR A 129 28.82 -4.04 10.82
CA THR A 129 27.97 -3.11 11.53
C THR A 129 27.42 -3.68 12.83
N GLY A 130 27.10 -4.98 12.87
CA GLY A 130 26.68 -5.69 14.08
C GLY A 130 27.77 -5.68 15.16
N ILE A 131 29.00 -5.96 14.80
CA ILE A 131 30.15 -5.94 15.73
C ILE A 131 30.40 -4.52 16.27
N LYS A 132 30.30 -3.50 15.41
CA LYS A 132 30.45 -2.08 15.82
C LYS A 132 29.39 -1.59 16.79
N ARG A 133 28.21 -2.21 16.81
CA ARG A 133 27.11 -1.84 17.70
C ARG A 133 27.26 -2.40 19.13
N LYS A 134 28.27 -3.22 19.42
CA LYS A 134 28.53 -3.64 20.81
C LYS A 134 28.75 -2.43 21.71
N PRO A 135 28.15 -2.37 22.93
CA PRO A 135 27.36 -3.38 23.65
C PRO A 135 25.82 -3.23 23.52
N ALA A 136 25.29 -2.55 22.48
CA ALA A 136 23.85 -2.31 22.33
C ALA A 136 23.04 -3.62 22.27
N GLU A 137 21.83 -3.61 22.83
CA GLU A 137 20.93 -4.77 22.77
C GLU A 137 20.61 -5.14 21.32
N GLY A 138 20.60 -6.45 21.03
CA GLY A 138 20.26 -6.96 19.69
C GLY A 138 21.42 -7.02 18.68
N TRP A 139 22.66 -6.62 19.04
CA TRP A 139 23.80 -6.73 18.11
C TRP A 139 24.02 -8.16 17.59
N GLY A 140 23.75 -9.17 18.43
CA GLY A 140 23.87 -10.58 18.06
C GLY A 140 22.93 -10.98 16.92
N TRP A 141 21.70 -10.48 16.90
CA TRP A 141 20.75 -10.71 15.79
C TRP A 141 21.25 -10.15 14.47
N VAL A 142 21.86 -8.97 14.50
CA VAL A 142 22.45 -8.33 13.31
C VAL A 142 23.61 -9.18 12.77
N VAL A 143 24.50 -9.65 13.65
CA VAL A 143 25.60 -10.53 13.22
C VAL A 143 25.07 -11.85 12.68
N THR A 144 24.09 -12.47 13.34
CA THR A 144 23.48 -13.73 12.87
C THR A 144 22.84 -13.56 11.49
N SER A 145 22.14 -12.47 11.23
CA SER A 145 21.58 -12.21 9.90
C SER A 145 22.65 -12.04 8.82
N GLY A 146 23.77 -11.37 9.14
CA GLY A 146 24.89 -11.24 8.22
C GLY A 146 25.58 -12.58 7.90
N VAL A 147 25.73 -13.45 8.91
CA VAL A 147 26.22 -14.83 8.70
C VAL A 147 25.25 -15.62 7.82
N ALA A 148 23.94 -15.49 8.06
CA ALA A 148 22.93 -16.14 7.22
C ALA A 148 23.00 -15.66 5.76
N SER A 149 23.21 -14.36 5.52
CA SER A 149 23.42 -13.82 4.16
C SER A 149 24.65 -14.44 3.49
N LEU A 150 25.77 -14.59 4.20
CA LEU A 150 26.98 -15.24 3.64
C LEU A 150 26.75 -16.72 3.32
N VAL A 151 26.07 -17.46 4.20
CA VAL A 151 25.73 -18.87 3.97
C VAL A 151 24.84 -19.03 2.75
N LEU A 152 23.84 -18.14 2.58
CA LEU A 152 22.99 -18.13 1.40
C LEU A 152 23.79 -17.82 0.15
N GLY A 153 24.71 -16.85 0.19
CA GLY A 153 25.61 -16.54 -0.91
C GLY A 153 26.47 -17.73 -1.30
N ASP A 154 27.10 -18.42 -0.35
CA ASP A 154 27.92 -19.60 -0.60
C ASP A 154 27.10 -20.76 -1.18
N LEU A 155 25.88 -21.00 -0.66
CA LEU A 155 24.98 -22.01 -1.18
C LEU A 155 24.57 -21.74 -2.63
N LEU A 156 24.36 -20.47 -2.99
CA LEU A 156 24.13 -20.08 -4.39
C LEU A 156 25.35 -20.32 -5.27
N ALA A 157 26.55 -20.06 -4.75
CA ALA A 157 27.80 -20.22 -5.50
C ALA A 157 28.11 -21.67 -5.83
N TYR A 158 27.75 -22.59 -4.93
CA TYR A 158 28.14 -24.01 -4.99
C TYR A 158 27.62 -24.73 -6.26
N GLN A 159 26.42 -24.38 -6.73
CA GLN A 159 25.79 -25.00 -7.92
C GLN A 159 25.54 -23.98 -9.06
N TRP A 160 26.23 -22.85 -9.05
CA TRP A 160 26.09 -21.88 -10.13
C TRP A 160 26.62 -22.47 -11.47
N PRO A 161 25.95 -22.29 -12.62
CA PRO A 161 24.79 -21.41 -12.87
C PRO A 161 23.41 -22.05 -12.63
N ASP A 162 23.31 -23.37 -12.44
CA ASP A 162 22.01 -24.09 -12.38
C ASP A 162 21.19 -23.71 -11.13
N SER A 163 21.86 -23.47 -10.01
CA SER A 163 21.20 -23.01 -8.78
C SER A 163 20.48 -21.68 -8.95
N GLY A 164 20.95 -20.86 -9.88
CA GLY A 164 20.42 -19.54 -10.11
C GLY A 164 18.98 -19.50 -10.58
N ALA A 165 18.63 -20.45 -11.43
CA ALA A 165 17.25 -20.57 -11.93
C ALA A 165 16.26 -20.88 -10.80
N TYR A 166 16.64 -21.80 -9.94
CA TYR A 166 15.79 -22.19 -8.78
C TYR A 166 15.78 -21.11 -7.71
N ALA A 167 16.91 -20.51 -7.40
CA ALA A 167 17.01 -19.50 -6.36
C ALA A 167 16.21 -18.24 -6.70
N LEU A 168 16.32 -17.73 -7.95
CA LEU A 168 15.59 -16.55 -8.39
C LEU A 168 14.08 -16.78 -8.33
N GLY A 169 13.61 -17.92 -8.86
CA GLY A 169 12.19 -18.28 -8.85
C GLY A 169 11.64 -18.47 -7.44
N MET A 170 12.40 -19.16 -6.57
CA MET A 170 12.02 -19.37 -5.18
C MET A 170 11.95 -18.06 -4.40
N LEU A 171 12.92 -17.18 -4.59
CA LEU A 171 12.96 -15.87 -3.95
C LEU A 171 11.78 -14.99 -4.37
N VAL A 172 11.46 -14.97 -5.67
CA VAL A 172 10.28 -14.26 -6.20
C VAL A 172 9.00 -14.86 -5.63
N GLY A 173 8.89 -16.17 -5.58
CA GLY A 173 7.73 -16.87 -5.02
C GLY A 173 7.50 -16.56 -3.55
N ILE A 174 8.53 -16.61 -2.73
CA ILE A 174 8.49 -16.24 -1.31
C ILE A 174 8.08 -14.78 -1.15
N ARG A 175 8.68 -13.88 -1.93
CA ARG A 175 8.34 -12.45 -1.89
C ARG A 175 6.87 -12.20 -2.26
N LEU A 176 6.37 -12.83 -3.33
CA LEU A 176 4.96 -12.73 -3.74
C LEU A 176 4.02 -13.24 -2.66
N LEU A 177 4.36 -14.36 -2.01
CA LEU A 177 3.58 -14.96 -0.95
C LEU A 177 3.45 -14.01 0.25
N PHE A 178 4.56 -13.48 0.76
CA PHE A 178 4.54 -12.53 1.88
C PHE A 178 3.89 -11.20 1.51
N SER A 179 4.17 -10.66 0.33
CA SER A 179 3.55 -9.43 -0.15
C SER A 179 2.05 -9.60 -0.35
N GLY A 180 1.63 -10.71 -0.96
CA GLY A 180 0.23 -11.04 -1.15
C GLY A 180 -0.52 -11.21 0.17
N TRP A 181 0.10 -11.89 1.16
CA TRP A 181 -0.44 -12.03 2.49
C TRP A 181 -0.64 -10.66 3.17
N SER A 182 0.37 -9.79 3.09
CA SER A 182 0.30 -8.44 3.65
C SER A 182 -0.81 -7.60 3.01
N VAL A 183 -0.93 -7.64 1.67
CA VAL A 183 -1.98 -6.92 0.93
C VAL A 183 -3.37 -7.49 1.24
N ALA A 184 -3.51 -8.82 1.36
CA ALA A 184 -4.76 -9.45 1.74
C ALA A 184 -5.21 -9.04 3.16
N MET A 185 -4.28 -9.03 4.12
CA MET A 185 -4.55 -8.57 5.49
C MET A 185 -4.98 -7.10 5.53
N LEU A 186 -4.30 -6.23 4.77
CA LEU A 186 -4.67 -4.81 4.67
C LEU A 186 -6.06 -4.64 4.03
N GLY A 187 -6.40 -5.44 3.01
CA GLY A 187 -7.72 -5.44 2.40
C GLY A 187 -8.82 -5.85 3.40
N MET A 188 -8.61 -6.94 4.14
CA MET A 188 -9.56 -7.37 5.18
C MET A 188 -9.68 -6.37 6.35
N ALA A 189 -8.58 -5.72 6.74
CA ALA A 189 -8.61 -4.67 7.76
C ALA A 189 -9.42 -3.44 7.30
N GLY A 190 -9.34 -3.09 6.01
CA GLY A 190 -10.11 -2.01 5.42
C GLY A 190 -11.63 -2.26 5.44
N ASP A 191 -12.07 -3.50 5.19
CA ASP A 191 -13.49 -3.89 5.31
C ASP A 191 -14.00 -3.73 6.76
N ASN A 192 -13.24 -4.19 7.75
CA ASN A 192 -13.58 -4.06 9.17
C ASN A 192 -13.62 -2.59 9.65
N LEU A 193 -12.73 -1.75 9.13
CA LEU A 193 -12.74 -0.31 9.42
C LEU A 193 -13.98 0.38 8.82
N GLY A 194 -14.38 -0.01 7.61
CA GLY A 194 -15.61 0.49 6.99
C GLY A 194 -16.86 0.16 7.82
N GLU A 195 -16.97 -1.06 8.32
CA GLU A 195 -18.07 -1.50 9.18
C GLU A 195 -18.08 -0.74 10.53
N GLY A 196 -16.92 -0.52 11.13
CA GLY A 196 -16.80 0.28 12.35
C GLY A 196 -17.20 1.76 12.17
N LEU A 197 -16.85 2.35 11.04
CA LEU A 197 -17.24 3.73 10.71
C LEU A 197 -18.76 3.86 10.48
N ASP A 198 -19.40 2.87 9.87
CA ASP A 198 -20.87 2.86 9.68
C ASP A 198 -21.61 2.81 11.02
N LEU A 199 -21.13 1.98 11.96
CA LEU A 199 -21.73 1.92 13.30
C LEU A 199 -21.63 3.25 14.05
N ILE A 200 -20.48 3.92 13.96
CA ILE A 200 -20.26 5.25 14.54
C ILE A 200 -21.16 6.29 13.86
N ALA A 201 -21.26 6.25 12.53
CA ALA A 201 -22.12 7.16 11.79
C ALA A 201 -23.59 6.98 12.14
N GLU A 202 -24.07 5.74 12.28
CA GLU A 202 -25.43 5.44 12.71
C GLU A 202 -25.73 5.94 14.14
N GLU A 203 -24.76 5.81 15.04
CA GLU A 203 -24.90 6.29 16.42
C GLU A 203 -24.96 7.81 16.50
N VAL A 204 -24.12 8.50 15.74
CA VAL A 204 -24.13 9.97 15.61
C VAL A 204 -25.45 10.46 15.02
N HIS A 205 -26.00 9.75 14.02
CA HIS A 205 -27.29 10.10 13.45
C HIS A 205 -28.43 9.91 14.43
N ARG A 206 -28.41 8.82 15.19
CA ARG A 206 -29.41 8.55 16.22
C ARG A 206 -29.41 9.60 17.33
N GLU A 207 -28.24 10.10 17.71
CA GLU A 207 -28.15 11.19 18.69
C GLU A 207 -28.63 12.52 18.12
N ALA A 208 -28.30 12.84 16.89
CA ALA A 208 -28.75 14.05 16.20
C ALA A 208 -30.30 14.07 16.05
N ASP A 209 -30.92 12.95 15.72
CA ASP A 209 -32.37 12.82 15.63
C ASP A 209 -33.06 13.00 17.01
N LYS A 210 -32.49 12.43 18.07
CA LYS A 210 -32.97 12.66 19.46
C LYS A 210 -32.84 14.11 19.90
N GLU A 211 -31.76 14.80 19.49
CA GLU A 211 -31.63 16.22 19.81
C GLU A 211 -32.61 17.09 19.02
N ALA A 212 -32.92 16.74 17.78
CA ALA A 212 -33.92 17.42 16.96
C ALA A 212 -35.32 17.26 17.61
N GLU A 213 -35.69 16.04 18.01
CA GLU A 213 -36.95 15.76 18.71
C GLU A 213 -37.04 16.53 20.04
N ARG A 214 -35.98 16.56 20.83
CA ARG A 214 -35.91 17.35 22.07
C ARG A 214 -36.06 18.85 21.82
N GLN A 215 -35.55 19.35 20.70
CA GLN A 215 -35.73 20.76 20.34
C GLN A 215 -37.18 21.08 19.91
N GLU A 216 -37.85 20.18 19.22
CA GLU A 216 -39.26 20.33 18.87
C GLU A 216 -40.14 20.34 20.11
N ILE A 217 -39.97 19.37 21.01
CA ILE A 217 -40.68 19.32 22.29
C ILE A 217 -40.44 20.61 23.10
N ARG A 218 -39.21 21.11 23.14
CA ARG A 218 -38.89 22.39 23.81
C ARG A 218 -39.61 23.58 23.16
N LYS A 219 -39.79 23.58 21.86
CA LYS A 219 -40.54 24.65 21.15
C LYS A 219 -42.00 24.59 21.43
N GLU A 220 -42.60 23.38 21.46
CA GLU A 220 -44.00 23.17 21.79
C GLU A 220 -44.32 23.60 23.24
N VAL A 221 -43.51 23.12 24.21
CA VAL A 221 -43.64 23.51 25.60
C VAL A 221 -43.51 25.02 25.80
N ARG A 222 -42.60 25.68 25.09
CA ARG A 222 -42.43 27.12 25.16
C ARG A 222 -43.58 27.88 24.52
N ALA A 223 -44.19 27.37 23.46
CA ALA A 223 -45.39 27.94 22.83
C ALA A 223 -46.61 27.80 23.72
N GLU A 224 -46.74 26.66 24.40
CA GLU A 224 -47.83 26.39 25.36
C GLU A 224 -47.76 27.32 26.57
N LEU A 225 -46.56 27.46 27.17
CA LEU A 225 -46.33 28.39 28.28
C LEU A 225 -46.57 29.86 27.87
N ALA A 226 -46.24 30.24 26.63
CA ALA A 226 -46.51 31.59 26.13
C ALA A 226 -48.04 31.84 25.94
N SER A 227 -48.79 30.82 25.55
CA SER A 227 -50.27 30.92 25.41
C SER A 227 -50.97 31.02 26.76
N GLU A 228 -50.52 30.26 27.77
CA GLU A 228 -51.03 30.36 29.15
C GLU A 228 -50.72 31.68 29.81
N GLY A 229 -49.49 32.21 29.60
CA GLY A 229 -49.08 33.52 30.13
C GLY A 229 -49.91 34.70 29.59
N ASN A 230 -50.44 34.56 28.37
CA ASN A 230 -51.29 35.61 27.75
C ASN A 230 -52.76 35.52 28.19
N ASN A 231 -53.21 34.40 28.73
CA ASN A 231 -54.59 34.20 29.18
C ASN A 231 -54.81 34.52 30.70
N GLY A 232 -53.66 34.72 31.44
CA GLY A 232 -53.71 35.03 32.88
C GLY A 232 -53.88 36.53 33.24
N GLY A 233 -53.97 37.41 32.25
CA GLY A 233 -54.09 38.87 32.43
C GLY A 233 -55.55 39.31 32.62
N ASN A 234 -56.27 38.80 33.66
CA ASN A 234 -57.54 39.40 34.06
C ASN A 234 -57.27 40.60 34.95
N PRO A 235 -57.73 41.83 34.58
CA PRO A 235 -57.56 43.01 35.44
C PRO A 235 -58.27 42.87 36.74
N ALA A 236 -57.59 43.10 37.82
CA ALA A 236 -58.18 43.16 39.19
C ALA A 236 -59.31 44.15 39.26
N PRO A 237 -60.48 43.85 40.03
CA PRO A 237 -61.55 44.77 40.21
C PRO A 237 -61.05 45.98 41.03
N GLN A 238 -61.35 47.20 40.53
CA GLN A 238 -61.05 48.42 41.24
C GLN A 238 -62.03 48.52 42.44
N PRO A 239 -61.57 48.92 43.63
CA PRO A 239 -62.43 49.18 44.76
C PRO A 239 -63.20 50.46 44.57
N ALA A 240 -64.49 50.45 44.93
CA ALA A 240 -65.45 51.56 44.94
C ALA A 240 -65.17 52.61 46.02
#